data_b8db4180bc57e0275d2fe8c5ccb2db94
#
_entry.id   b8db4180bc57e0275d2fe8c5ccb2db94
#
_cell.length_a   1.000
_cell.length_b   1.000
_cell.length_c   1.000
_cell.angle_alpha   90.00
_cell.angle_beta   90.00
_cell.angle_gamma   90.00
#
_symmetry.space_group_name_H-M   'P 1'
#
loop_
_entity.id
_entity.type
_entity.pdbx_description
1 polymer ?
#
loop_
_entity_poly.entity_id
_entity_poly.type
_entity_poly.pdbx_seq_one_letter_code
_entity_poly.pdbx_strand_id
1 'polypeptide(L)'
;MYDTFHANIEEKDPVGVISKTIKNINHIHISENDRGTPGKGNIPWVETFDAIKNSGYDGWLTIEAFGRALPDLAAATRVWRDFFPSKEEVYEEGYKFIKNNLN
;
A
#
# COMPACT_ATOMS: atom_id res chain seq x y z
N MET A 1 -11.16 1.98 7.05
CA MET A 1 -9.81 2.05 6.46
C MET A 1 -9.70 1.06 5.32
N TYR A 2 -9.01 1.42 4.25
CA TYR A 2 -8.69 0.52 3.14
C TYR A 2 -7.17 0.27 3.15
N ASP A 3 -6.76 -0.96 2.90
CA ASP A 3 -5.35 -1.36 2.85
C ASP A 3 -5.11 -2.15 1.57
N THR A 4 -4.16 -1.70 0.76
CA THR A 4 -3.91 -2.29 -0.56
C THR A 4 -3.38 -3.73 -0.48
N PHE A 5 -2.59 -4.04 0.55
CA PHE A 5 -2.08 -5.40 0.76
C PHE A 5 -3.23 -6.37 1.10
N HIS A 6 -4.05 -6.02 2.10
CA HIS A 6 -5.15 -6.89 2.52
C HIS A 6 -6.21 -7.04 1.45
N ALA A 7 -6.58 -5.96 0.77
CA ALA A 7 -7.54 -6.02 -0.32
C ALA A 7 -7.07 -6.92 -1.46
N ASN A 8 -5.78 -6.89 -1.78
CA ASN A 8 -5.21 -7.72 -2.84
C ASN A 8 -5.31 -9.22 -2.53
N ILE A 9 -5.33 -9.59 -1.24
CA ILE A 9 -5.47 -10.97 -0.81
C ILE A 9 -6.94 -11.38 -0.72
N GLU A 10 -7.77 -10.55 -0.13
CA GLU A 10 -9.11 -10.91 0.33
C GLU A 10 -10.21 -10.59 -0.66
N GLU A 11 -10.03 -9.58 -1.51
CA GLU A 11 -11.07 -9.11 -2.42
C GLU A 11 -10.90 -9.69 -3.81
N LYS A 12 -12.01 -10.10 -4.44
CA LYS A 12 -12.00 -10.53 -5.83
C LYS A 12 -11.71 -9.38 -6.78
N ASP A 13 -12.15 -8.16 -6.40
CA ASP A 13 -11.92 -6.94 -7.15
C ASP A 13 -11.40 -5.86 -6.21
N PRO A 14 -10.09 -5.92 -5.87
CA PRO A 14 -9.52 -5.00 -4.89
C PRO A 14 -9.60 -3.53 -5.30
N VAL A 15 -9.62 -3.24 -6.59
CA VAL A 15 -9.75 -1.87 -7.09
C VAL A 15 -11.20 -1.39 -7.06
N GLY A 16 -12.13 -2.24 -7.48
CA GLY A 16 -13.56 -1.89 -7.50
C GLY A 16 -14.14 -1.61 -6.12
N VAL A 17 -13.61 -2.26 -5.08
CA VAL A 17 -14.01 -2.02 -3.69
C VAL A 17 -13.78 -0.56 -3.28
N ILE A 18 -12.75 0.10 -3.80
CA ILE A 18 -12.47 1.51 -3.50
C ILE A 18 -13.69 2.37 -3.89
N SER A 19 -14.13 2.26 -5.12
CA SER A 19 -15.27 3.05 -5.61
C SER A 19 -16.56 2.78 -4.84
N LYS A 20 -16.77 1.53 -4.41
CA LYS A 20 -17.97 1.14 -3.67
C LYS A 20 -18.00 1.67 -2.23
N THR A 21 -16.84 1.81 -1.60
CA THR A 21 -16.74 2.10 -0.16
C THR A 21 -16.11 3.45 0.17
N ILE A 22 -15.74 4.23 -0.84
CA ILE A 22 -14.94 5.46 -0.66
C ILE A 22 -15.57 6.45 0.31
N LYS A 23 -16.90 6.51 0.40
CA LYS A 23 -17.59 7.41 1.32
C LYS A 23 -17.32 7.08 2.79
N ASN A 24 -16.93 5.86 3.07
CA ASN A 24 -16.62 5.37 4.42
C ASN A 24 -15.13 5.26 4.69
N ILE A 25 -14.30 5.66 3.72
CA ILE A 25 -12.84 5.58 3.83
C ILE A 25 -12.29 6.97 4.10
N ASN A 26 -11.57 7.12 5.20
CA ASN A 26 -10.84 8.35 5.52
C ASN A 26 -9.34 8.10 5.69
N HIS A 27 -8.89 6.86 5.49
CA HIS A 27 -7.51 6.45 5.66
C HIS A 27 -7.21 5.28 4.73
N ILE A 28 -6.19 5.41 3.91
CA ILE A 28 -5.73 4.34 3.00
C ILE A 28 -4.28 4.01 3.34
N HIS A 29 -4.01 2.73 3.61
CA HIS A 29 -2.65 2.23 3.72
C HIS A 29 -2.15 1.81 2.35
N ILE A 30 -1.02 2.37 1.94
CA ILE A 30 -0.31 2.02 0.72
C ILE A 30 0.73 0.98 1.12
N SER A 31 0.42 -0.28 0.89
CA SER A 31 1.22 -1.41 1.33
C SER A 31 1.38 -2.40 0.18
N GLU A 32 2.62 -2.81 -0.09
CA GLU A 32 2.94 -3.73 -1.19
C GLU A 32 2.57 -5.17 -0.83
N ASN A 33 2.41 -6.02 -1.84
CA ASN A 33 2.06 -7.43 -1.63
C ASN A 33 3.11 -8.21 -0.84
N ASP A 34 4.36 -7.79 -0.88
CA ASP A 34 5.47 -8.40 -0.14
C ASP A 34 5.85 -7.64 1.14
N ARG A 35 5.07 -6.62 1.51
CA ARG A 35 5.30 -5.73 2.66
C ARG A 35 6.54 -4.84 2.53
N GLY A 36 7.15 -4.80 1.35
CA GLY A 36 8.30 -3.93 1.07
C GLY A 36 7.93 -2.54 0.62
N THR A 37 8.83 -1.90 -0.13
CA THR A 37 8.62 -0.55 -0.66
C THR A 37 7.47 -0.54 -1.67
N PRO A 38 6.44 0.32 -1.48
CA PRO A 38 5.35 0.43 -2.45
C PRO A 38 5.84 0.72 -3.86
N GLY A 39 5.26 0.03 -4.82
CA GLY A 39 5.61 0.16 -6.23
C GLY A 39 6.62 -0.86 -6.73
N LYS A 40 7.21 -1.65 -5.85
CA LYS A 40 8.24 -2.64 -6.23
C LYS A 40 7.75 -4.08 -6.21
N GLY A 41 6.45 -4.30 -6.05
CA GLY A 41 5.82 -5.61 -6.04
C GLY A 41 4.72 -5.75 -7.09
N ASN A 42 3.65 -6.45 -6.76
CA ASN A 42 2.62 -6.90 -7.69
C ASN A 42 1.23 -6.30 -7.47
N ILE A 43 1.07 -5.33 -6.60
CA ILE A 43 -0.23 -4.65 -6.44
C ILE A 43 -0.58 -3.95 -7.76
N PRO A 44 -1.87 -3.97 -8.20
CA PRO A 44 -2.29 -3.27 -9.42
C PRO A 44 -2.34 -1.75 -9.20
N TRP A 45 -1.17 -1.12 -9.14
CA TRP A 45 -1.01 0.26 -8.69
C TRP A 45 -1.65 1.29 -9.62
N VAL A 46 -1.52 1.13 -10.93
CA VAL A 46 -2.09 2.10 -11.88
C VAL A 46 -3.60 2.19 -11.69
N GLU A 47 -4.28 1.04 -11.68
CA GLU A 47 -5.73 0.95 -11.50
C GLU A 47 -6.15 1.43 -10.11
N THR A 48 -5.36 1.11 -9.08
CA THR A 48 -5.62 1.53 -7.70
C THR A 48 -5.56 3.06 -7.57
N PHE A 49 -4.51 3.69 -8.07
CA PHE A 49 -4.41 5.15 -8.01
C PHE A 49 -5.43 5.86 -8.89
N ASP A 50 -5.77 5.27 -10.04
CA ASP A 50 -6.85 5.81 -10.89
C ASP A 50 -8.18 5.79 -10.15
N ALA A 51 -8.50 4.70 -9.45
CA ALA A 51 -9.72 4.62 -8.64
C ALA A 51 -9.73 5.66 -7.52
N ILE A 52 -8.61 5.85 -6.84
CA ILE A 52 -8.49 6.86 -5.77
C ILE A 52 -8.71 8.26 -6.33
N LYS A 53 -8.05 8.60 -7.44
CA LYS A 53 -8.20 9.92 -8.08
C LYS A 53 -9.63 10.16 -8.57
N ASN A 54 -10.19 9.18 -9.27
CA ASN A 54 -11.51 9.32 -9.89
C ASN A 54 -12.63 9.39 -8.86
N SER A 55 -12.43 8.86 -7.66
CA SER A 55 -13.41 8.92 -6.57
C SER A 55 -13.42 10.25 -5.82
N GLY A 56 -12.43 11.12 -6.07
CA GLY A 56 -12.30 12.40 -5.35
C GLY A 56 -11.81 12.25 -3.91
N TYR A 57 -11.18 11.14 -3.59
CA TYR A 57 -10.68 10.90 -2.23
C TYR A 57 -9.67 11.97 -1.80
N ASP A 58 -9.85 12.52 -0.60
CA ASP A 58 -9.02 13.58 -0.03
C ASP A 58 -8.57 13.26 1.40
N GLY A 59 -8.51 11.99 1.76
CA GLY A 59 -8.06 11.54 3.07
C GLY A 59 -6.57 11.21 3.10
N TRP A 60 -6.15 10.51 4.14
CA TRP A 60 -4.76 10.12 4.34
C TRP A 60 -4.34 8.95 3.45
N LEU A 61 -3.13 9.04 2.94
CA LEU A 61 -2.43 7.93 2.27
C LEU A 61 -1.16 7.65 3.07
N THR A 62 -1.12 6.52 3.77
CA THR A 62 -0.04 6.18 4.67
C THR A 62 0.73 4.97 4.13
N ILE A 63 2.05 5.11 4.00
CA ILE A 63 2.91 4.00 3.62
C ILE A 63 3.00 3.02 4.78
N GLU A 64 2.75 1.74 4.51
CA GLU A 64 2.93 0.66 5.47
C GLU A 64 3.87 -0.39 4.88
N ALA A 65 4.95 -0.68 5.59
CA ALA A 65 5.93 -1.67 5.19
C ALA A 65 6.50 -2.35 6.43
N PHE A 66 6.97 -3.60 6.27
CA PHE A 66 7.56 -4.37 7.36
C PHE A 66 8.87 -4.98 6.93
N GLY A 67 9.90 -4.80 7.78
CA GLY A 67 11.20 -5.40 7.59
C GLY A 67 11.51 -6.44 8.67
N ARG A 68 12.77 -6.90 8.72
CA ARG A 68 13.21 -7.92 9.67
C ARG A 68 14.05 -7.38 10.83
N ALA A 69 14.11 -6.05 10.99
CA ALA A 69 14.88 -5.44 12.07
C ALA A 69 14.36 -5.81 13.47
N LEU A 70 13.05 -6.13 13.57
CA LEU A 70 12.41 -6.63 14.80
C LEU A 70 11.94 -8.07 14.55
N PRO A 71 12.67 -9.08 15.04
CA PRO A 71 12.38 -10.49 14.71
C PRO A 71 10.96 -10.95 15.03
N ASP A 72 10.43 -10.56 16.19
CA ASP A 72 9.08 -10.96 16.58
C ASP A 72 8.01 -10.38 15.69
N LEU A 73 8.16 -9.10 15.29
CA LEU A 73 7.27 -8.44 14.37
C LEU A 73 7.37 -9.05 12.97
N ALA A 74 8.60 -9.36 12.51
CA ALA A 74 8.81 -10.01 11.22
C ALA A 74 8.11 -11.37 11.16
N ALA A 75 8.19 -12.17 12.21
CA ALA A 75 7.50 -13.45 12.31
C ALA A 75 5.98 -13.26 12.28
N ALA A 76 5.46 -12.31 13.05
CA ALA A 76 4.02 -12.04 13.11
C ALA A 76 3.45 -11.55 11.77
N THR A 77 4.21 -10.77 11.01
CA THR A 77 3.82 -10.25 9.69
C THR A 77 4.24 -11.15 8.54
N ARG A 78 4.90 -12.28 8.82
CA ARG A 78 5.39 -13.27 7.86
C ARG A 78 6.37 -12.70 6.85
N VAL A 79 7.27 -11.85 7.32
CA VAL A 79 8.37 -11.29 6.53
C VAL A 79 9.62 -12.14 6.77
N TRP A 80 9.97 -12.97 5.78
CA TRP A 80 11.03 -13.97 5.92
C TRP A 80 12.35 -13.56 5.27
N ARG A 81 12.38 -12.44 4.57
CA ARG A 81 13.58 -11.89 3.90
C ARG A 81 13.51 -10.37 3.85
N ASP A 82 14.63 -9.74 3.52
CA ASP A 82 14.68 -8.29 3.39
C ASP A 82 14.14 -7.86 2.01
N PHE A 83 13.08 -7.06 2.02
CA PHE A 83 12.42 -6.56 0.80
C PHE A 83 12.84 -5.13 0.45
N PHE A 84 13.66 -4.51 1.30
CA PHE A 84 14.21 -3.19 1.06
C PHE A 84 15.54 -3.05 1.81
N PRO A 85 16.52 -2.26 1.27
CA PRO A 85 17.84 -2.12 1.90
C PRO A 85 17.82 -1.27 3.17
N SER A 86 16.86 -0.33 3.29
CA SER A 86 16.77 0.56 4.42
C SER A 86 15.36 1.13 4.59
N LYS A 87 15.03 1.56 5.81
CA LYS A 87 13.76 2.26 6.06
C LYS A 87 13.69 3.59 5.30
N GLU A 88 14.82 4.24 5.07
CA GLU A 88 14.93 5.48 4.31
C GLU A 88 14.43 5.29 2.88
N GLU A 89 14.80 4.19 2.23
CA GLU A 89 14.28 3.87 0.90
C GLU A 89 12.75 3.77 0.91
N VAL A 90 12.18 3.13 1.93
CA VAL A 90 10.74 2.94 2.00
C VAL A 90 10.00 4.28 1.97
N TYR A 91 10.36 5.22 2.84
CA TYR A 91 9.61 6.48 2.86
C TYR A 91 10.01 7.44 1.72
N GLU A 92 11.26 7.46 1.29
CA GLU A 92 11.68 8.32 0.18
C GLU A 92 11.13 7.83 -1.16
N GLU A 93 11.37 6.60 -1.51
CA GLU A 93 10.89 6.02 -2.77
C GLU A 93 9.39 5.81 -2.76
N GLY A 94 8.82 5.41 -1.63
CA GLY A 94 7.38 5.26 -1.48
C GLY A 94 6.64 6.58 -1.63
N TYR A 95 7.15 7.66 -1.05
CA TYR A 95 6.59 9.00 -1.21
C TYR A 95 6.62 9.46 -2.66
N LYS A 96 7.77 9.31 -3.33
CA LYS A 96 7.90 9.66 -4.76
C LYS A 96 6.94 8.87 -5.62
N PHE A 97 6.80 7.58 -5.35
CA PHE A 97 5.89 6.71 -6.06
C PHE A 97 4.44 7.17 -5.93
N ILE A 98 3.98 7.46 -4.73
CA ILE A 98 2.62 7.97 -4.49
C ILE A 98 2.43 9.30 -5.21
N LYS A 99 3.34 10.24 -5.03
CA LYS A 99 3.24 11.57 -5.63
C LYS A 99 3.17 11.49 -7.15
N ASN A 100 4.01 10.67 -7.78
CA ASN A 100 4.05 10.53 -9.23
C ASN A 100 2.76 9.91 -9.79
N ASN A 101 2.12 9.02 -9.03
CA ASN A 101 0.89 8.36 -9.48
C ASN A 101 -0.38 9.18 -9.22
N LEU A 102 -0.34 10.18 -8.32
CA LEU A 102 -1.46 11.06 -8.04
C LEU A 102 -1.48 12.32 -8.90
N ASN A 103 -0.36 12.66 -9.50
CA ASN A 103 -0.26 13.86 -10.36
C ASN A 103 -0.61 13.58 -11.82
#